data_b0beb3ac95a3f0cfc251e52a164ac04f
#
_entry.id   b0beb3ac95a3f0cfc251e52a164ac04f
#
_cell.length_a   1.000
_cell.length_b   1.000
_cell.length_c   1.000
_cell.angle_alpha   90.00
_cell.angle_beta   90.00
_cell.angle_gamma   90.00
#
_symmetry.space_group_name_H-M   'P 1'
#
loop_
_entity.id
_entity.type
_entity.pdbx_description
1 polymer ?
#
loop_
_entity_poly.entity_id
_entity_poly.type
_entity_poly.pdbx_seq_one_letter_code
_entity_poly.pdbx_strand_id
1 'polypeptide(L)'
;MDTQSHLVSEEGTERFPTHRCTRRAFLGTAAFAAAGTTFAAPRLVAADTAPRKVRIGVVGGGFGSDFQWHEHPDCIVAAVSDLREDRRQRLMNVYNCSKAYPSIEELVKDPGIDAVAIFTDGPLHVQHVVEAMKHGKHAISAVPAAWGRIEQAELLLDTVKKHGLIYMMAETGYYQQSTISVRKFYKEGKFGHLYYCEAEYQHPGLEVLYLEGGKRTWRYGLAPMHYPTHSSSQLISVTGERLVEVVCHGWGDNSQFLKDNPYGNPFWCESAMFRTNLGNAFRMNVWWKGAHRGCERAQWIGDKMSFYSAHPNGLGPVIIRATDEIEKDDAGCERKAPQFEHYKQVEWWKTDLLPEPLRHPSGHEGSHTFLTHEFVDSVSHGRRPAIDVYEALAYTVPGIVAHQSALQNGALLKIPQFDPA
;
A
#
# COMPACT_ATOMS: atom_id res chain seq x y z
N MET A 1 -23.58 -58.81 25.80
CA MET A 1 -24.51 -59.16 24.77
C MET A 1 -24.07 -58.35 23.58
N ASP A 2 -23.20 -58.94 22.89
CA ASP A 2 -23.18 -59.50 21.53
C ASP A 2 -23.06 -58.39 20.48
N THR A 3 -21.89 -58.23 19.94
CA THR A 3 -21.19 -58.90 18.79
C THR A 3 -21.77 -58.57 17.43
N GLN A 4 -20.97 -58.04 16.56
CA GLN A 4 -20.33 -58.52 15.32
C GLN A 4 -20.04 -57.33 14.40
N SER A 5 -18.85 -56.97 14.07
CA SER A 5 -17.85 -57.54 13.11
C SER A 5 -18.36 -57.75 11.70
N HIS A 6 -17.63 -57.19 10.78
CA HIS A 6 -17.23 -57.58 9.41
C HIS A 6 -17.30 -56.40 8.45
N LEU A 7 -16.47 -56.17 7.48
CA LEU A 7 -15.27 -56.83 6.88
C LEU A 7 -14.60 -55.77 6.02
N VAL A 8 -13.32 -55.95 5.85
CA VAL A 8 -12.36 -55.33 4.94
C VAL A 8 -12.73 -55.59 3.47
N SER A 9 -12.49 -54.62 2.60
CA SER A 9 -12.07 -54.93 1.23
C SER A 9 -11.06 -53.88 0.76
N GLU A 10 -9.94 -54.43 0.33
CA GLU A 10 -8.75 -53.79 -0.24
C GLU A 10 -8.98 -53.31 -1.69
N GLU A 11 -7.99 -52.53 -2.13
CA GLU A 11 -7.44 -52.37 -3.48
C GLU A 11 -7.88 -51.17 -4.31
N GLY A 12 -6.81 -50.46 -4.73
CA GLY A 12 -6.88 -49.46 -5.79
C GLY A 12 -5.73 -48.44 -5.77
N THR A 13 -4.46 -48.95 -5.81
CA THR A 13 -3.31 -48.06 -6.09
C THR A 13 -3.23 -47.73 -7.54
N GLU A 14 -3.65 -46.54 -7.97
CA GLU A 14 -3.29 -45.98 -9.27
C GLU A 14 -2.03 -45.12 -9.18
N ARG A 15 -0.97 -45.59 -9.83
CA ARG A 15 0.30 -44.86 -10.03
C ARG A 15 0.15 -43.94 -11.23
N PHE A 16 0.38 -42.64 -11.00
CA PHE A 16 0.58 -41.70 -12.11
C PHE A 16 2.04 -41.70 -12.58
N PRO A 17 2.29 -41.65 -13.89
CA PRO A 17 3.63 -41.72 -14.43
C PRO A 17 4.33 -40.36 -14.37
N THR A 18 5.56 -40.37 -13.85
CA THR A 18 6.50 -39.27 -13.88
C THR A 18 7.10 -39.10 -15.29
N HIS A 19 6.76 -38.05 -16.00
CA HIS A 19 7.50 -37.64 -17.19
C HIS A 19 8.70 -36.76 -16.80
N ARG A 20 9.89 -37.38 -16.87
CA ARG A 20 11.17 -36.68 -16.96
C ARG A 20 11.31 -36.09 -18.36
N CYS A 21 11.34 -34.78 -18.49
CA CYS A 21 11.73 -34.08 -19.71
C CYS A 21 13.23 -33.82 -19.70
N THR A 22 13.97 -34.54 -20.51
CA THR A 22 15.41 -34.32 -20.71
C THR A 22 15.64 -33.25 -21.78
N ARG A 23 16.52 -32.30 -21.44
CA ARG A 23 17.10 -31.36 -22.42
C ARG A 23 17.98 -32.13 -23.39
N ARG A 24 17.58 -32.26 -24.67
CA ARG A 24 18.48 -32.36 -25.83
C ARG A 24 17.68 -32.45 -27.14
N ALA A 25 18.23 -31.78 -28.13
CA ALA A 25 17.94 -31.87 -29.56
C ALA A 25 16.86 -30.94 -30.13
N PHE A 26 17.34 -29.76 -30.60
CA PHE A 26 16.93 -29.25 -31.90
C PHE A 26 18.12 -28.47 -32.52
N LEU A 27 19.00 -29.18 -33.25
CA LEU A 27 19.85 -28.61 -34.26
C LEU A 27 19.49 -29.35 -35.55
N GLY A 28 18.76 -28.69 -36.39
CA GLY A 28 18.42 -29.15 -37.74
C GLY A 28 18.74 -28.04 -38.74
N THR A 29 19.78 -28.27 -39.48
CA THR A 29 20.31 -27.50 -40.60
C THR A 29 19.26 -27.33 -41.72
N ALA A 30 19.02 -26.07 -42.17
CA ALA A 30 18.50 -25.82 -43.51
C ALA A 30 19.30 -24.66 -44.12
N ALA A 31 20.17 -24.98 -45.03
CA ALA A 31 20.84 -24.03 -45.90
C ALA A 31 19.88 -23.65 -47.03
N PHE A 32 19.57 -22.38 -47.18
CA PHE A 32 19.01 -21.80 -48.41
C PHE A 32 19.85 -20.60 -48.83
N ALA A 33 20.39 -20.72 -50.03
CA ALA A 33 21.07 -19.66 -50.72
C ALA A 33 20.04 -18.58 -51.11
N ALA A 34 20.28 -17.35 -50.73
CA ALA A 34 19.52 -16.20 -51.22
C ALA A 34 20.44 -15.10 -51.67
N ALA A 35 20.16 -14.65 -52.87
CA ALA A 35 20.84 -13.59 -53.59
C ALA A 35 20.80 -12.27 -52.85
N GLY A 36 21.93 -11.55 -52.93
CA GLY A 36 22.10 -10.28 -52.27
C GLY A 36 21.22 -9.16 -52.79
N THR A 37 20.52 -8.54 -51.90
CA THR A 37 20.14 -7.14 -51.96
C THR A 37 20.50 -6.48 -50.62
N THR A 38 21.52 -5.66 -50.66
CA THR A 38 21.95 -4.85 -49.50
C THR A 38 20.92 -3.76 -49.25
N PHE A 39 19.94 -4.04 -48.35
CA PHE A 39 19.20 -2.98 -47.69
C PHE A 39 20.06 -2.47 -46.56
N ALA A 40 20.56 -1.25 -46.68
CA ALA A 40 21.15 -0.50 -45.58
C ALA A 40 20.05 -0.30 -44.52
N ALA A 41 20.14 -1.06 -43.44
CA ALA A 41 19.33 -0.80 -42.26
C ALA A 41 19.65 0.61 -41.75
N PRO A 42 18.64 1.46 -41.48
CA PRO A 42 18.91 2.73 -40.84
C PRO A 42 19.54 2.42 -39.47
N ARG A 43 20.78 2.84 -39.28
CA ARG A 43 21.41 2.92 -37.99
C ARG A 43 20.54 3.85 -37.15
N LEU A 44 19.72 3.29 -36.27
CA LEU A 44 19.21 4.01 -35.13
C LEU A 44 20.43 4.45 -34.32
N VAL A 45 20.86 5.70 -34.55
CA VAL A 45 21.73 6.39 -33.63
C VAL A 45 20.91 6.50 -32.35
N ALA A 46 21.20 5.66 -31.38
CA ALA A 46 20.74 5.88 -30.02
C ALA A 46 21.32 7.24 -29.63
N ALA A 47 20.49 8.26 -29.67
CA ALA A 47 20.83 9.52 -29.07
C ALA A 47 21.01 9.21 -27.58
N ASP A 48 22.21 9.41 -27.09
CA ASP A 48 22.58 9.40 -25.67
C ASP A 48 21.97 10.66 -25.05
N THR A 49 20.61 10.70 -24.99
CA THR A 49 19.88 11.75 -24.32
C THR A 49 19.76 11.29 -22.86
N ALA A 50 20.45 12.00 -21.97
CA ALA A 50 20.20 11.90 -20.54
C ALA A 50 18.68 11.82 -20.31
N PRO A 51 18.16 10.92 -19.46
CA PRO A 51 16.75 10.73 -19.27
C PRO A 51 16.11 12.08 -18.95
N ARG A 52 15.08 12.43 -19.71
CA ARG A 52 14.38 13.70 -19.53
C ARG A 52 13.73 13.70 -18.15
N LYS A 53 14.02 14.74 -17.34
CA LYS A 53 13.43 14.90 -16.02
C LYS A 53 11.90 14.88 -16.08
N VAL A 54 11.25 14.20 -15.17
CA VAL A 54 9.79 14.20 -14.97
C VAL A 54 9.35 15.59 -14.51
N ARG A 55 8.45 16.21 -15.26
CA ARG A 55 7.85 17.51 -14.91
C ARG A 55 6.56 17.23 -14.14
N ILE A 56 6.58 17.46 -12.83
CA ILE A 56 5.46 17.16 -11.94
C ILE A 56 4.66 18.41 -11.60
N GLY A 57 3.32 18.29 -11.60
CA GLY A 57 2.40 19.25 -11.01
C GLY A 57 2.00 18.78 -9.63
N VAL A 58 2.13 19.61 -8.59
CA VAL A 58 1.73 19.25 -7.21
C VAL A 58 0.43 19.94 -6.84
N VAL A 59 -0.57 19.17 -6.42
CA VAL A 59 -1.93 19.62 -6.11
C VAL A 59 -2.28 19.30 -4.66
N GLY A 60 -2.69 20.33 -3.89
CA GLY A 60 -3.05 20.20 -2.47
C GLY A 60 -1.92 20.62 -1.54
N GLY A 61 -1.92 21.90 -1.12
CA GLY A 61 -0.85 22.53 -0.35
C GLY A 61 -0.88 22.26 1.16
N GLY A 62 -1.73 21.35 1.63
CA GLY A 62 -1.63 20.75 2.95
C GLY A 62 -0.52 19.69 2.97
N PHE A 63 -0.92 18.44 2.86
CA PHE A 63 0.00 17.30 2.89
C PHE A 63 0.97 17.24 1.69
N GLY A 64 0.56 17.74 0.52
CA GLY A 64 1.41 17.74 -0.68
C GLY A 64 2.69 18.57 -0.58
N SER A 65 2.81 19.44 0.43
CA SER A 65 4.04 20.21 0.68
C SER A 65 5.13 19.41 1.41
N ASP A 66 4.85 18.18 1.84
CA ASP A 66 5.74 17.40 2.71
C ASP A 66 6.60 16.40 1.92
N PHE A 67 6.49 16.37 0.58
CA PHE A 67 7.23 15.46 -0.30
C PHE A 67 8.44 16.15 -0.95
N GLN A 68 9.46 15.37 -1.32
CA GLN A 68 10.77 15.87 -1.76
C GLN A 68 10.93 15.85 -3.29
N TRP A 69 9.89 16.24 -4.05
CA TRP A 69 9.92 16.27 -5.53
C TRP A 69 11.07 17.11 -6.09
N HIS A 70 11.35 18.25 -5.46
CA HIS A 70 12.37 19.22 -5.88
C HIS A 70 13.79 18.76 -5.59
N GLU A 71 13.97 17.77 -4.74
CA GLU A 71 15.27 17.18 -4.39
C GLU A 71 15.64 16.01 -5.29
N HIS A 72 14.66 15.40 -5.97
CA HIS A 72 14.92 14.24 -6.82
C HIS A 72 15.69 14.66 -8.08
N PRO A 73 16.82 13.98 -8.42
CA PRO A 73 17.69 14.39 -9.55
C PRO A 73 16.96 14.38 -10.90
N ASP A 74 15.98 13.48 -11.07
CA ASP A 74 15.22 13.30 -12.32
C ASP A 74 13.81 13.89 -12.25
N CYS A 75 13.57 14.86 -11.36
CA CYS A 75 12.27 15.53 -11.22
C CYS A 75 12.41 17.05 -11.29
N ILE A 76 11.36 17.71 -11.75
CA ILE A 76 11.17 19.16 -11.70
C ILE A 76 9.74 19.43 -11.29
N VAL A 77 9.52 20.22 -10.24
CA VAL A 77 8.19 20.75 -9.93
C VAL A 77 7.87 21.86 -10.93
N ALA A 78 7.08 21.51 -11.94
CA ALA A 78 6.78 22.38 -13.07
C ALA A 78 5.63 23.36 -12.78
N ALA A 79 4.71 22.97 -11.89
CA ALA A 79 3.60 23.81 -11.45
C ALA A 79 3.03 23.31 -10.12
N VAL A 80 2.28 24.18 -9.44
CA VAL A 80 1.57 23.84 -8.21
C VAL A 80 0.11 24.28 -8.30
N SER A 81 -0.77 23.67 -7.49
CA SER A 81 -2.19 24.06 -7.44
C SER A 81 -2.80 23.80 -6.05
N ASP A 82 -3.64 24.71 -5.65
CA ASP A 82 -4.58 24.56 -4.53
C ASP A 82 -5.73 25.54 -4.72
N LEU A 83 -6.93 25.21 -4.29
CA LEU A 83 -8.09 26.11 -4.31
C LEU A 83 -7.87 27.33 -3.40
N ARG A 84 -7.11 27.13 -2.31
CA ARG A 84 -6.78 28.17 -1.34
C ARG A 84 -5.48 28.88 -1.72
N GLU A 85 -5.53 30.19 -1.72
CA GLU A 85 -4.39 31.07 -2.03
C GLU A 85 -3.21 30.83 -1.06
N ASP A 86 -3.47 30.77 0.24
CA ASP A 86 -2.44 30.55 1.27
C ASP A 86 -1.71 29.21 1.11
N ARG A 87 -2.43 28.13 0.78
CA ARG A 87 -1.86 26.81 0.51
C ARG A 87 -1.12 26.77 -0.81
N ARG A 88 -1.63 27.44 -1.83
CA ARG A 88 -0.96 27.59 -3.12
C ARG A 88 0.37 28.32 -2.99
N GLN A 89 0.39 29.42 -2.23
CA GLN A 89 1.62 30.17 -1.95
C GLN A 89 2.62 29.32 -1.14
N ARG A 90 2.14 28.50 -0.19
CA ARG A 90 2.99 27.55 0.53
C ARG A 90 3.69 26.59 -0.43
N LEU A 91 2.97 25.98 -1.38
CA LEU A 91 3.57 25.09 -2.37
C LEU A 91 4.60 25.81 -3.24
N MET A 92 4.30 27.05 -3.70
CA MET A 92 5.25 27.86 -4.46
C MET A 92 6.54 28.08 -3.70
N ASN A 93 6.46 28.38 -2.41
CA ASN A 93 7.63 28.62 -1.57
C ASN A 93 8.43 27.33 -1.32
N VAL A 94 7.76 26.24 -0.94
CA VAL A 94 8.42 24.94 -0.64
C VAL A 94 9.17 24.42 -1.86
N TYR A 95 8.55 24.49 -3.04
CA TYR A 95 9.09 23.93 -4.25
C TYR A 95 9.87 24.93 -5.12
N ASN A 96 10.01 26.17 -4.67
CA ASN A 96 10.59 27.25 -5.45
C ASN A 96 9.99 27.32 -6.88
N CYS A 97 8.66 27.17 -6.96
CA CYS A 97 7.93 27.08 -8.21
C CYS A 97 7.10 28.35 -8.41
N SER A 98 7.36 29.09 -9.47
CA SER A 98 6.65 30.34 -9.79
C SER A 98 5.33 30.13 -10.54
N LYS A 99 5.09 28.93 -11.09
CA LYS A 99 3.91 28.62 -11.88
C LYS A 99 2.83 28.00 -11.01
N ALA A 100 1.69 28.65 -10.88
CA ALA A 100 0.60 28.22 -10.02
C ALA A 100 -0.75 28.29 -10.74
N TYR A 101 -1.62 27.33 -10.40
CA TYR A 101 -2.98 27.24 -10.93
C TYR A 101 -4.01 27.26 -9.80
N PRO A 102 -5.20 27.85 -10.03
CA PRO A 102 -6.24 27.91 -9.00
C PRO A 102 -6.90 26.56 -8.72
N SER A 103 -6.82 25.61 -9.67
CA SER A 103 -7.41 24.27 -9.53
C SER A 103 -6.65 23.22 -10.32
N ILE A 104 -6.93 21.93 -10.03
CA ILE A 104 -6.34 20.81 -10.77
C ILE A 104 -6.81 20.80 -12.22
N GLU A 105 -8.07 21.17 -12.49
CA GLU A 105 -8.65 21.21 -13.83
C GLU A 105 -7.92 22.21 -14.74
N GLU A 106 -7.36 23.25 -14.17
CA GLU A 106 -6.51 24.19 -14.92
C GLU A 106 -5.08 23.65 -15.06
N LEU A 107 -4.53 23.07 -14.00
CA LEU A 107 -3.17 22.54 -13.99
C LEU A 107 -2.97 21.43 -15.02
N VAL A 108 -3.92 20.50 -15.16
CA VAL A 108 -3.77 19.33 -16.06
C VAL A 108 -3.76 19.70 -17.55
N LYS A 109 -4.27 20.89 -17.92
CA LYS A 109 -4.23 21.41 -19.29
C LYS A 109 -2.83 21.87 -19.72
N ASP A 110 -1.92 22.03 -18.78
CA ASP A 110 -0.55 22.47 -19.07
C ASP A 110 0.23 21.39 -19.81
N PRO A 111 0.68 21.62 -21.07
CA PRO A 111 1.52 20.67 -21.79
C PRO A 111 2.93 20.53 -21.20
N GLY A 112 3.32 21.45 -20.33
CA GLY A 112 4.58 21.43 -19.59
C GLY A 112 4.64 20.43 -18.44
N ILE A 113 3.57 19.68 -18.18
CA ILE A 113 3.46 18.72 -17.07
C ILE A 113 3.37 17.30 -17.63
N ASP A 114 4.13 16.36 -17.07
CA ASP A 114 4.13 14.94 -17.43
C ASP A 114 3.31 14.11 -16.43
N ALA A 115 3.33 14.51 -15.14
CA ALA A 115 2.70 13.79 -14.04
C ALA A 115 2.08 14.74 -13.01
N VAL A 116 1.08 14.26 -12.27
CA VAL A 116 0.40 15.04 -11.21
C VAL A 116 0.44 14.29 -9.90
N ALA A 117 0.91 14.97 -8.86
CA ALA A 117 0.85 14.53 -7.48
C ALA A 117 -0.39 15.12 -6.80
N ILE A 118 -1.34 14.26 -6.43
CA ILE A 118 -2.70 14.61 -6.01
C ILE A 118 -2.84 14.39 -4.51
N PHE A 119 -2.80 15.47 -3.73
CA PHE A 119 -2.92 15.48 -2.27
C PHE A 119 -4.16 16.26 -1.82
N THR A 120 -5.23 16.10 -2.55
CA THR A 120 -6.52 16.72 -2.31
C THR A 120 -7.34 15.98 -1.27
N ASP A 121 -8.60 16.36 -1.07
CA ASP A 121 -9.51 15.69 -0.15
C ASP A 121 -9.78 14.25 -0.58
N GLY A 122 -9.73 13.29 0.36
CA GLY A 122 -9.85 11.86 0.09
C GLY A 122 -11.02 11.44 -0.80
N PRO A 123 -12.24 11.95 -0.59
CA PRO A 123 -13.39 11.66 -1.46
C PRO A 123 -13.22 12.06 -2.93
N LEU A 124 -12.28 12.94 -3.24
CA LEU A 124 -12.04 13.47 -4.59
C LEU A 124 -10.87 12.78 -5.32
N HIS A 125 -10.11 11.90 -4.68
CA HIS A 125 -8.91 11.30 -5.29
C HIS A 125 -9.20 10.67 -6.64
N VAL A 126 -10.21 9.79 -6.74
CA VAL A 126 -10.54 9.11 -8.00
C VAL A 126 -10.94 10.11 -9.08
N GLN A 127 -11.76 11.10 -8.76
CA GLN A 127 -12.18 12.13 -9.70
C GLN A 127 -10.96 12.90 -10.26
N HIS A 128 -10.03 13.28 -9.40
CA HIS A 128 -8.84 14.03 -9.79
C HIS A 128 -7.83 13.17 -10.58
N VAL A 129 -7.70 11.88 -10.24
CA VAL A 129 -6.90 10.94 -11.05
C VAL A 129 -7.50 10.76 -12.44
N VAL A 130 -8.82 10.58 -12.53
CA VAL A 130 -9.54 10.51 -13.81
C VAL A 130 -9.30 11.75 -14.65
N GLU A 131 -9.36 12.94 -14.05
CA GLU A 131 -9.13 14.21 -14.73
C GLU A 131 -7.69 14.33 -15.24
N ALA A 132 -6.71 13.99 -14.40
CA ALA A 132 -5.30 13.99 -14.79
C ALA A 132 -5.03 13.02 -15.96
N MET A 133 -5.55 11.80 -15.91
CA MET A 133 -5.34 10.80 -16.95
C MET A 133 -6.04 11.12 -18.27
N LYS A 134 -7.22 11.74 -18.23
CA LYS A 134 -7.88 12.26 -19.44
C LYS A 134 -7.03 13.29 -20.19
N HIS A 135 -6.19 14.02 -19.49
CA HIS A 135 -5.25 15.00 -20.07
C HIS A 135 -3.85 14.40 -20.33
N GLY A 136 -3.73 13.05 -20.32
CA GLY A 136 -2.48 12.36 -20.64
C GLY A 136 -1.41 12.47 -19.57
N LYS A 137 -1.76 12.73 -18.29
CA LYS A 137 -0.81 12.85 -17.19
C LYS A 137 -0.77 11.55 -16.38
N HIS A 138 0.45 11.09 -16.04
CA HIS A 138 0.64 10.11 -14.99
C HIS A 138 0.15 10.67 -13.66
N ALA A 139 -0.26 9.82 -12.71
CA ALA A 139 -0.82 10.29 -11.45
C ALA A 139 -0.32 9.51 -10.25
N ILE A 140 0.01 10.22 -9.19
CA ILE A 140 0.12 9.68 -7.83
C ILE A 140 -0.93 10.36 -6.97
N SER A 141 -1.69 9.58 -6.17
CA SER A 141 -2.64 10.16 -5.21
C SER A 141 -2.27 9.82 -3.78
N ALA A 142 -2.67 10.68 -2.84
CA ALA A 142 -2.66 10.31 -1.44
C ALA A 142 -3.62 9.13 -1.17
N VAL A 143 -3.60 8.63 0.06
CA VAL A 143 -4.46 7.56 0.55
C VAL A 143 -5.82 8.07 1.02
N PRO A 144 -6.85 7.22 0.93
CA PRO A 144 -6.96 5.95 0.19
C PRO A 144 -7.17 6.17 -1.31
N ALA A 145 -6.96 5.10 -2.11
CA ALA A 145 -7.13 5.16 -3.56
C ALA A 145 -8.60 5.39 -3.98
N ALA A 146 -9.56 4.88 -3.21
CA ALA A 146 -11.00 5.05 -3.41
C ALA A 146 -11.68 5.32 -2.07
N TRP A 147 -12.79 6.05 -2.09
CA TRP A 147 -13.45 6.52 -0.87
C TRP A 147 -14.82 5.87 -0.68
N GLY A 148 -14.90 4.94 0.29
CA GLY A 148 -16.17 4.43 0.83
C GLY A 148 -17.08 3.66 -0.13
N ARG A 149 -16.73 3.53 -1.43
CA ARG A 149 -17.56 2.92 -2.46
C ARG A 149 -16.74 2.07 -3.43
N ILE A 150 -17.24 0.88 -3.71
CA ILE A 150 -16.58 -0.06 -4.65
C ILE A 150 -16.57 0.49 -6.08
N GLU A 151 -17.63 1.19 -6.49
CA GLU A 151 -17.70 1.80 -7.83
C GLU A 151 -16.60 2.83 -8.10
N GLN A 152 -16.07 3.46 -7.07
CA GLN A 152 -14.88 4.32 -7.22
C GLN A 152 -13.62 3.49 -7.51
N ALA A 153 -13.48 2.33 -6.90
CA ALA A 153 -12.38 1.42 -7.17
C ALA A 153 -12.42 0.89 -8.62
N GLU A 154 -13.61 0.51 -9.09
CA GLU A 154 -13.86 0.09 -10.47
C GLU A 154 -13.51 1.22 -11.46
N LEU A 155 -14.02 2.43 -11.21
CA LEU A 155 -13.75 3.60 -12.06
C LEU A 155 -12.24 3.92 -12.14
N LEU A 156 -11.53 3.85 -11.02
CA LEU A 156 -10.08 4.07 -10.98
C LEU A 156 -9.35 3.03 -11.84
N LEU A 157 -9.66 1.74 -11.65
CA LEU A 157 -9.06 0.65 -12.40
C LEU A 157 -9.30 0.77 -13.90
N ASP A 158 -10.55 1.02 -14.28
CA ASP A 158 -10.93 1.18 -15.69
C ASP A 158 -10.24 2.39 -16.33
N THR A 159 -10.10 3.48 -15.57
CA THR A 159 -9.37 4.67 -16.03
C THR A 159 -7.91 4.37 -16.29
N VAL A 160 -7.23 3.72 -15.35
CA VAL A 160 -5.81 3.35 -15.50
C VAL A 160 -5.62 2.41 -16.69
N LYS A 161 -6.46 1.37 -16.81
CA LYS A 161 -6.43 0.43 -17.95
C LYS A 161 -6.67 1.13 -19.29
N LYS A 162 -7.65 2.01 -19.35
CA LYS A 162 -8.05 2.72 -20.57
C LYS A 162 -6.95 3.65 -21.09
N HIS A 163 -6.28 4.36 -20.19
CA HIS A 163 -5.29 5.36 -20.60
C HIS A 163 -3.86 4.79 -20.68
N GLY A 164 -3.58 3.65 -20.06
CA GLY A 164 -2.25 3.02 -20.05
C GLY A 164 -1.18 3.88 -19.36
N LEU A 165 -1.60 4.81 -18.51
CA LEU A 165 -0.73 5.73 -17.79
C LEU A 165 -0.36 5.13 -16.43
N ILE A 166 0.78 5.56 -15.88
CA ILE A 166 1.22 5.14 -14.57
C ILE A 166 0.35 5.79 -13.50
N TYR A 167 -0.21 4.96 -12.62
CA TYR A 167 -0.84 5.34 -11.37
C TYR A 167 -0.10 4.73 -10.20
N MET A 168 0.07 5.50 -9.14
CA MET A 168 0.60 5.03 -7.85
C MET A 168 -0.23 5.62 -6.71
N MET A 169 -0.40 4.88 -5.62
CA MET A 169 -0.92 5.41 -4.36
C MET A 169 0.25 5.68 -3.41
N ALA A 170 0.25 6.84 -2.76
CA ALA A 170 1.28 7.26 -1.82
C ALA A 170 1.05 6.66 -0.42
N GLU A 171 1.07 5.32 -0.29
CA GLU A 171 0.92 4.65 0.99
C GLU A 171 2.24 4.62 1.76
N THR A 172 2.27 5.34 2.85
CA THR A 172 3.44 5.51 3.71
C THR A 172 3.84 4.23 4.45
N GLY A 173 2.86 3.41 4.86
CA GLY A 173 3.09 2.14 5.56
C GLY A 173 3.94 1.15 4.77
N TYR A 174 3.87 1.22 3.42
CA TYR A 174 4.71 0.40 2.54
C TYR A 174 6.22 0.65 2.77
N TYR A 175 6.62 1.89 3.01
CA TYR A 175 8.01 2.30 3.15
C TYR A 175 8.41 2.65 4.58
N GLN A 176 7.61 2.32 5.58
CA GLN A 176 8.07 2.36 6.96
C GLN A 176 9.28 1.45 7.14
N GLN A 177 10.24 1.90 7.97
CA GLN A 177 11.52 1.22 8.12
C GLN A 177 11.38 -0.23 8.61
N SER A 178 10.42 -0.47 9.50
CA SER A 178 10.06 -1.82 9.97
C SER A 178 9.50 -2.68 8.85
N THR A 179 8.60 -2.14 8.02
CA THR A 179 7.98 -2.87 6.90
C THR A 179 8.99 -3.27 5.85
N ILE A 180 9.97 -2.39 5.53
CA ILE A 180 11.08 -2.74 4.63
C ILE A 180 11.89 -3.90 5.19
N SER A 181 12.22 -3.85 6.49
CA SER A 181 12.96 -4.92 7.17
C SER A 181 12.20 -6.24 7.13
N VAL A 182 10.90 -6.21 7.44
CA VAL A 182 10.04 -7.40 7.47
C VAL A 182 9.88 -8.01 6.08
N ARG A 183 9.69 -7.19 5.02
CA ARG A 183 9.70 -7.69 3.63
C ARG A 183 10.99 -8.43 3.28
N LYS A 184 12.13 -7.91 3.73
CA LYS A 184 13.42 -8.60 3.53
C LYS A 184 13.45 -9.93 4.27
N PHE A 185 13.06 -9.97 5.54
CA PHE A 185 13.00 -11.21 6.32
C PHE A 185 12.04 -12.24 5.72
N TYR A 186 10.89 -11.79 5.23
CA TYR A 186 9.92 -12.65 4.57
C TYR A 186 10.49 -13.25 3.27
N LYS A 187 11.12 -12.45 2.42
CA LYS A 187 11.78 -12.91 1.18
C LYS A 187 12.93 -13.89 1.46
N GLU A 188 13.61 -13.75 2.59
CA GLU A 188 14.66 -14.65 3.05
C GLU A 188 14.12 -15.92 3.72
N GLY A 189 12.80 -16.08 3.82
CA GLY A 189 12.14 -17.26 4.42
C GLY A 189 12.30 -17.36 5.94
N LYS A 190 12.68 -16.26 6.63
CA LYS A 190 12.97 -16.28 8.06
C LYS A 190 11.74 -16.55 8.92
N PHE A 191 10.56 -16.15 8.46
CA PHE A 191 9.30 -16.41 9.18
C PHE A 191 8.88 -17.88 9.15
N GLY A 192 9.39 -18.69 8.19
CA GLY A 192 8.80 -19.96 7.87
C GLY A 192 7.43 -19.76 7.23
N HIS A 193 6.38 -20.37 7.77
CA HIS A 193 5.00 -20.07 7.41
C HIS A 193 4.51 -18.88 8.25
N LEU A 194 4.25 -17.74 7.61
CA LEU A 194 3.64 -16.59 8.25
C LEU A 194 2.12 -16.78 8.20
N TYR A 195 1.49 -17.07 9.33
CA TYR A 195 0.08 -17.45 9.41
C TYR A 195 -0.81 -16.38 10.06
N TYR A 196 -0.22 -15.37 10.70
CA TYR A 196 -0.97 -14.29 11.34
C TYR A 196 -0.22 -12.97 11.23
N CYS A 197 -0.97 -11.92 10.95
CA CYS A 197 -0.51 -10.54 11.07
C CYS A 197 -1.60 -9.71 11.74
N GLU A 198 -1.19 -8.68 12.48
CA GLU A 198 -2.10 -7.62 12.90
C GLU A 198 -1.47 -6.26 12.69
N ALA A 199 -2.30 -5.30 12.36
CA ALA A 199 -1.88 -3.92 12.16
C ALA A 199 -2.89 -2.93 12.74
N GLU A 200 -2.37 -1.80 13.18
CA GLU A 200 -3.16 -0.75 13.84
C GLU A 200 -2.80 0.61 13.26
N TYR A 201 -3.82 1.37 12.93
CA TYR A 201 -3.74 2.80 12.70
C TYR A 201 -4.59 3.52 13.73
N GLN A 202 -3.94 4.18 14.66
CA GLN A 202 -4.58 4.87 15.77
C GLN A 202 -4.23 6.34 15.72
N HIS A 203 -5.24 7.18 15.55
CA HIS A 203 -5.09 8.63 15.46
C HIS A 203 -6.02 9.33 16.45
N PRO A 204 -5.74 9.21 17.78
CA PRO A 204 -6.60 9.84 18.81
C PRO A 204 -6.62 11.34 18.62
N GLY A 205 -7.80 11.94 18.75
CA GLY A 205 -7.99 13.38 18.57
C GLY A 205 -8.12 13.82 17.11
N LEU A 206 -8.40 12.89 16.17
CA LEU A 206 -8.62 13.22 14.77
C LEU A 206 -9.76 14.25 14.57
N GLU A 207 -10.70 14.29 15.50
CA GLU A 207 -11.83 15.23 15.48
C GLU A 207 -11.41 16.72 15.43
N VAL A 208 -10.21 17.06 15.81
CA VAL A 208 -9.67 18.44 15.66
C VAL A 208 -9.60 18.86 14.18
N LEU A 209 -9.53 17.90 13.28
CA LEU A 209 -9.51 18.11 11.84
C LEU A 209 -10.89 18.11 11.18
N TYR A 210 -11.95 17.89 11.96
CA TYR A 210 -13.32 17.84 11.45
C TYR A 210 -13.89 19.21 11.10
N LEU A 211 -13.36 20.24 11.75
CA LEU A 211 -13.74 21.63 11.49
C LEU A 211 -12.50 22.46 11.18
N GLU A 212 -12.59 23.31 10.17
CA GLU A 212 -11.60 24.35 9.86
C GLU A 212 -12.30 25.69 9.73
N GLY A 213 -11.94 26.66 10.59
CA GLY A 213 -12.63 27.95 10.65
C GLY A 213 -14.14 27.83 10.89
N GLY A 214 -14.58 26.83 11.66
CA GLY A 214 -15.98 26.55 11.97
C GLY A 214 -16.75 25.84 10.86
N LYS A 215 -16.13 25.53 9.72
CA LYS A 215 -16.74 24.79 8.61
C LYS A 215 -16.35 23.31 8.65
N ARG A 216 -17.28 22.43 8.30
CA ARG A 216 -17.00 20.99 8.17
C ARG A 216 -15.97 20.74 7.07
N THR A 217 -14.95 19.98 7.41
CA THR A 217 -14.00 19.43 6.42
C THR A 217 -14.52 18.09 5.88
N TRP A 218 -13.86 17.54 4.88
CA TRP A 218 -14.15 16.20 4.38
C TRP A 218 -13.96 15.10 5.45
N ARG A 219 -13.18 15.39 6.49
CA ARG A 219 -12.95 14.44 7.60
C ARG A 219 -14.11 14.39 8.60
N TYR A 220 -15.09 15.29 8.52
CA TYR A 220 -16.19 15.35 9.49
C TYR A 220 -16.98 14.04 9.54
N GLY A 221 -16.85 13.30 10.65
CA GLY A 221 -17.46 11.99 10.82
C GLY A 221 -16.86 10.87 9.98
N LEU A 222 -15.59 10.99 9.62
CA LEU A 222 -14.83 9.99 8.87
C LEU A 222 -14.95 8.58 9.47
N ALA A 223 -15.44 7.63 8.68
CA ALA A 223 -15.47 6.23 9.07
C ALA A 223 -14.04 5.66 9.21
N PRO A 224 -13.71 5.01 10.33
CA PRO A 224 -12.36 4.50 10.54
C PRO A 224 -11.89 3.57 9.42
N MET A 225 -12.68 2.59 9.04
CA MET A 225 -12.33 1.62 7.98
C MET A 225 -12.36 2.21 6.56
N HIS A 226 -12.77 3.47 6.36
CA HIS A 226 -12.50 4.17 5.10
C HIS A 226 -11.04 4.66 4.97
N TYR A 227 -10.22 4.46 6.02
CA TYR A 227 -8.79 4.81 6.05
C TYR A 227 -7.94 3.60 6.43
N PRO A 228 -8.03 2.47 5.65
CA PRO A 228 -7.48 1.17 6.06
C PRO A 228 -6.01 1.00 5.67
N THR A 229 -5.52 1.81 4.72
CA THR A 229 -4.34 1.49 3.91
C THR A 229 -3.05 1.43 4.73
N HIS A 230 -2.91 2.27 5.76
CA HIS A 230 -1.79 2.23 6.70
C HIS A 230 -1.67 0.91 7.48
N SER A 231 -2.79 0.19 7.61
CA SER A 231 -2.80 -1.13 8.27
C SER A 231 -2.75 -2.27 7.26
N SER A 232 -3.57 -2.25 6.21
CA SER A 232 -3.63 -3.34 5.21
C SER A 232 -2.33 -3.50 4.43
N SER A 233 -1.62 -2.41 4.17
CA SER A 233 -0.30 -2.41 3.53
C SER A 233 0.73 -3.22 4.32
N GLN A 234 0.62 -3.31 5.64
CA GLN A 234 1.57 -4.03 6.50
C GLN A 234 1.60 -5.54 6.21
N LEU A 235 0.47 -6.16 5.90
CA LEU A 235 0.44 -7.57 5.48
C LEU A 235 0.70 -7.70 3.99
N ILE A 236 -0.11 -7.00 3.17
CA ILE A 236 -0.18 -7.24 1.73
C ILE A 236 1.17 -6.92 1.05
N SER A 237 1.83 -5.82 1.45
CA SER A 237 3.13 -5.44 0.89
C SER A 237 4.25 -6.40 1.23
N VAL A 238 4.10 -7.16 2.31
CA VAL A 238 5.10 -8.12 2.78
C VAL A 238 4.92 -9.48 2.10
N THR A 239 3.69 -9.98 2.07
CA THR A 239 3.39 -11.37 1.66
C THR A 239 2.87 -11.48 0.24
N GLY A 240 2.27 -10.40 -0.31
CA GLY A 240 1.52 -10.46 -1.57
C GLY A 240 0.15 -11.10 -1.44
N GLU A 241 -0.27 -11.49 -0.24
CA GLU A 241 -1.60 -12.07 0.00
C GLU A 241 -2.72 -11.06 -0.28
N ARG A 242 -3.91 -11.58 -0.53
CA ARG A 242 -5.13 -10.78 -0.72
C ARG A 242 -6.14 -11.09 0.37
N LEU A 243 -6.80 -10.06 0.88
CA LEU A 243 -7.87 -10.18 1.88
C LEU A 243 -9.16 -10.54 1.15
N VAL A 244 -9.76 -11.69 1.46
CA VAL A 244 -10.90 -12.24 0.70
C VAL A 244 -12.22 -12.25 1.45
N GLU A 245 -12.18 -12.21 2.78
CA GLU A 245 -13.36 -12.18 3.65
C GLU A 245 -13.08 -11.33 4.88
N VAL A 246 -14.14 -10.73 5.45
CA VAL A 246 -14.04 -9.89 6.63
C VAL A 246 -15.26 -10.00 7.53
N VAL A 247 -15.01 -9.90 8.85
CA VAL A 247 -15.97 -9.58 9.91
C VAL A 247 -15.43 -8.34 10.63
N CYS A 248 -16.28 -7.33 10.84
CA CYS A 248 -15.89 -6.10 11.49
C CYS A 248 -16.95 -5.64 12.51
N HIS A 249 -16.46 -5.09 13.63
CA HIS A 249 -17.31 -4.43 14.62
C HIS A 249 -16.81 -3.00 14.86
N GLY A 250 -17.76 -2.09 15.05
CA GLY A 250 -17.49 -0.71 15.35
C GLY A 250 -17.98 -0.32 16.74
N TRP A 251 -17.33 0.65 17.35
CA TRP A 251 -17.75 1.32 18.56
C TRP A 251 -17.93 2.81 18.32
N GLY A 252 -19.05 3.36 18.84
CA GLY A 252 -19.38 4.77 18.79
C GLY A 252 -20.07 5.25 20.06
N ASP A 253 -20.34 6.55 20.12
CA ASP A 253 -21.05 7.19 21.24
C ASP A 253 -22.16 8.12 20.72
N ASN A 254 -22.76 8.90 21.62
CA ASN A 254 -23.81 9.86 21.31
C ASN A 254 -23.30 11.20 20.75
N SER A 255 -22.04 11.28 20.33
CA SER A 255 -21.45 12.49 19.76
C SER A 255 -22.20 12.98 18.53
N GLN A 256 -22.31 14.30 18.40
CA GLN A 256 -22.89 14.95 17.23
C GLN A 256 -22.14 14.59 15.92
N PHE A 257 -20.83 14.38 16.01
CA PHE A 257 -20.01 13.98 14.86
C PHE A 257 -20.43 12.65 14.24
N LEU A 258 -20.98 11.74 15.06
CA LEU A 258 -21.43 10.42 14.61
C LEU A 258 -22.92 10.39 14.21
N LYS A 259 -23.73 11.39 14.65
CA LYS A 259 -25.16 11.45 14.34
C LYS A 259 -25.50 12.14 13.03
N ASP A 260 -24.71 13.16 12.67
CA ASP A 260 -24.97 14.02 11.53
C ASP A 260 -23.68 14.22 10.72
N ASN A 261 -23.29 13.20 9.96
CA ASN A 261 -22.13 13.25 9.09
C ASN A 261 -22.45 12.74 7.67
N PRO A 262 -21.69 13.15 6.65
CA PRO A 262 -21.98 12.82 5.25
C PRO A 262 -21.74 11.35 4.89
N TYR A 263 -21.15 10.58 5.80
CA TYR A 263 -20.81 9.18 5.56
C TYR A 263 -21.78 8.21 6.21
N GLY A 264 -22.73 8.68 7.02
CA GLY A 264 -23.60 7.81 7.83
C GLY A 264 -22.82 6.94 8.83
N ASN A 265 -21.62 7.37 9.19
CA ASN A 265 -20.75 6.61 10.08
C ASN A 265 -21.14 6.79 11.55
N PRO A 266 -21.49 5.69 12.27
CA PRO A 266 -21.79 5.75 13.70
C PRO A 266 -20.59 5.39 14.61
N PHE A 267 -19.36 5.24 14.06
CA PHE A 267 -18.23 4.66 14.78
C PHE A 267 -17.05 5.62 14.94
N TRP A 268 -16.44 5.59 16.12
CA TRP A 268 -15.12 6.17 16.40
C TRP A 268 -13.98 5.19 16.16
N CYS A 269 -14.25 3.91 16.37
CA CYS A 269 -13.27 2.85 16.33
C CYS A 269 -13.88 1.66 15.62
N GLU A 270 -13.12 1.03 14.74
CA GLU A 270 -13.50 -0.21 14.07
C GLU A 270 -12.37 -1.23 14.15
N SER A 271 -12.74 -2.49 14.44
CA SER A 271 -11.84 -3.63 14.52
C SER A 271 -12.33 -4.75 13.62
N ALA A 272 -11.49 -5.17 12.69
CA ALA A 272 -11.83 -6.17 11.69
C ALA A 272 -10.92 -7.38 11.75
N MET A 273 -11.50 -8.55 11.48
CA MET A 273 -10.82 -9.80 11.27
C MET A 273 -11.00 -10.26 9.85
N PHE A 274 -9.90 -10.46 9.15
CA PHE A 274 -9.86 -10.87 7.75
C PHE A 274 -9.33 -12.29 7.61
N ARG A 275 -9.74 -12.97 6.54
CA ARG A 275 -9.09 -14.15 6.00
C ARG A 275 -8.39 -13.79 4.69
N THR A 276 -7.18 -14.33 4.49
CA THR A 276 -6.44 -14.16 3.25
C THR A 276 -6.79 -15.27 2.24
N ASN A 277 -6.39 -15.06 0.99
CA ASN A 277 -6.50 -16.06 -0.07
C ASN A 277 -5.67 -17.33 0.19
N LEU A 278 -4.69 -17.27 1.09
CA LEU A 278 -3.90 -18.44 1.55
C LEU A 278 -4.45 -19.08 2.83
N GLY A 279 -5.58 -18.56 3.37
CA GLY A 279 -6.20 -19.05 4.58
C GLY A 279 -5.63 -18.48 5.88
N ASN A 280 -4.67 -17.58 5.82
CA ASN A 280 -4.07 -16.91 6.96
C ASN A 280 -5.02 -15.87 7.56
N ALA A 281 -4.79 -15.48 8.82
CA ALA A 281 -5.61 -14.51 9.52
C ALA A 281 -4.89 -13.14 9.59
N PHE A 282 -5.67 -12.08 9.41
CA PHE A 282 -5.22 -10.70 9.57
C PHE A 282 -6.18 -9.90 10.42
N ARG A 283 -5.67 -9.22 11.44
CA ARG A 283 -6.45 -8.30 12.28
C ARG A 283 -6.08 -6.86 11.97
N MET A 284 -7.09 -6.02 11.74
CA MET A 284 -6.92 -4.58 11.49
C MET A 284 -7.73 -3.78 12.51
N ASN A 285 -7.07 -2.78 13.11
CA ASN A 285 -7.72 -1.81 14.00
C ASN A 285 -7.49 -0.40 13.46
N VAL A 286 -8.58 0.36 13.31
CA VAL A 286 -8.49 1.79 12.94
C VAL A 286 -9.32 2.58 13.95
N TRP A 287 -8.67 3.50 14.68
CA TRP A 287 -9.30 4.19 15.81
C TRP A 287 -9.03 5.70 15.79
N TRP A 288 -10.08 6.47 16.02
CA TRP A 288 -10.01 7.95 16.10
C TRP A 288 -10.09 8.48 17.53
N LYS A 289 -10.56 7.67 18.50
CA LYS A 289 -10.83 8.11 19.86
C LYS A 289 -10.28 7.11 20.88
N GLY A 290 -9.68 7.65 21.96
CA GLY A 290 -9.16 6.85 23.05
C GLY A 290 -8.02 7.56 23.77
N ALA A 291 -7.78 7.18 25.04
CA ALA A 291 -6.65 7.65 25.82
C ALA A 291 -5.39 6.83 25.51
N HIS A 292 -4.86 6.95 24.29
CA HIS A 292 -3.66 6.26 23.83
C HIS A 292 -2.83 7.19 22.93
N ARG A 293 -1.58 6.80 22.66
CA ARG A 293 -0.73 7.50 21.69
C ARG A 293 -1.12 7.10 20.27
N GLY A 294 -1.02 8.03 19.34
CA GLY A 294 -1.13 7.71 17.91
C GLY A 294 -0.05 6.71 17.50
N CYS A 295 -0.40 5.77 16.63
CA CYS A 295 0.54 4.82 16.08
C CYS A 295 0.08 4.27 14.74
N GLU A 296 1.08 3.90 13.95
CA GLU A 296 0.97 3.00 12.80
C GLU A 296 1.95 1.87 13.05
N ARG A 297 1.44 0.70 13.43
CA ARG A 297 2.29 -0.43 13.78
C ARG A 297 1.70 -1.76 13.35
N ALA A 298 2.56 -2.77 13.26
CA ALA A 298 2.13 -4.14 12.99
C ALA A 298 2.98 -5.17 13.73
N GLN A 299 2.46 -6.39 13.79
CA GLN A 299 3.22 -7.58 14.17
C GLN A 299 2.92 -8.71 13.20
N TRP A 300 3.96 -9.47 12.88
CA TRP A 300 3.94 -10.58 11.93
C TRP A 300 4.39 -11.84 12.64
N ILE A 301 3.56 -12.87 12.62
CA ILE A 301 3.77 -14.09 13.39
C ILE A 301 3.89 -15.28 12.46
N GLY A 302 5.06 -15.90 12.47
CA GLY A 302 5.37 -17.13 11.74
C GLY A 302 5.76 -18.28 12.66
N ASP A 303 5.91 -19.45 12.09
CA ASP A 303 6.30 -20.67 12.84
C ASP A 303 7.77 -20.71 13.23
N LYS A 304 8.65 -19.94 12.55
CA LYS A 304 10.09 -19.86 12.87
C LYS A 304 10.50 -18.52 13.49
N MET A 305 9.80 -17.46 13.15
CA MET A 305 10.10 -16.12 13.61
C MET A 305 8.84 -15.30 13.71
N SER A 306 8.79 -14.40 14.69
CA SER A 306 7.82 -13.31 14.76
C SER A 306 8.55 -11.98 14.85
N PHE A 307 7.96 -10.94 14.28
CA PHE A 307 8.46 -9.57 14.37
C PHE A 307 7.37 -8.64 14.92
N TYR A 308 7.74 -7.80 15.86
CA TYR A 308 6.87 -6.80 16.47
C TYR A 308 7.46 -5.41 16.21
N SER A 309 6.70 -4.53 15.58
CA SER A 309 7.08 -3.11 15.48
C SER A 309 7.17 -2.46 16.86
N ALA A 310 7.79 -1.29 16.93
CA ALA A 310 7.81 -0.49 18.15
C ALA A 310 6.39 -0.27 18.71
N HIS A 311 6.25 -0.37 20.03
CA HIS A 311 4.97 -0.21 20.69
C HIS A 311 4.83 1.21 21.28
N PRO A 312 3.63 1.81 21.26
CA PRO A 312 3.38 3.15 21.83
C PRO A 312 3.73 3.31 23.31
N ASN A 313 3.86 2.22 24.06
CA ASN A 313 4.31 2.22 25.45
C ASN A 313 5.83 2.45 25.62
N GLY A 314 6.59 2.59 24.53
CA GLY A 314 8.03 2.85 24.56
C GLY A 314 8.91 1.62 24.33
N LEU A 315 8.33 0.44 24.16
CA LEU A 315 9.10 -0.74 23.77
C LEU A 315 9.51 -0.62 22.29
N GLY A 316 10.81 -0.79 22.02
CA GLY A 316 11.35 -0.85 20.67
C GLY A 316 10.92 -2.13 19.92
N PRO A 317 11.30 -2.25 18.63
CA PRO A 317 10.99 -3.45 17.86
C PRO A 317 11.66 -4.70 18.41
N VAL A 318 10.97 -5.84 18.29
CA VAL A 318 11.41 -7.13 18.84
C VAL A 318 11.27 -8.24 17.81
N ILE A 319 12.25 -9.14 17.78
CA ILE A 319 12.18 -10.41 17.09
C ILE A 319 12.06 -11.53 18.13
N ILE A 320 11.16 -12.47 17.88
CA ILE A 320 11.08 -13.74 18.62
C ILE A 320 11.36 -14.87 17.65
N ARG A 321 12.31 -15.76 18.01
CA ARG A 321 12.67 -16.92 17.18
C ARG A 321 12.26 -18.20 17.87
N ALA A 322 11.70 -19.13 17.11
CA ALA A 322 11.51 -20.49 17.59
C ALA A 322 12.86 -21.16 17.82
N THR A 323 12.98 -21.90 18.91
CA THR A 323 14.17 -22.71 19.25
C THR A 323 13.75 -24.13 19.58
N ASP A 324 14.72 -25.04 19.67
CA ASP A 324 14.53 -26.40 20.19
C ASP A 324 14.91 -26.51 21.68
N GLU A 325 15.32 -25.42 22.33
CA GLU A 325 15.58 -25.35 23.75
C GLU A 325 14.28 -25.55 24.53
N ILE A 326 14.37 -26.34 25.61
CA ILE A 326 13.25 -26.65 26.50
C ILE A 326 13.45 -25.90 27.81
N GLU A 327 12.46 -25.19 28.26
CA GLU A 327 12.38 -24.59 29.59
C GLU A 327 11.20 -25.19 30.35
N LYS A 328 11.25 -25.09 31.69
CA LYS A 328 10.12 -25.45 32.55
C LYS A 328 9.45 -24.16 33.02
N ASP A 329 8.14 -24.13 32.92
CA ASP A 329 7.33 -23.05 33.48
C ASP A 329 7.20 -23.21 35.01
N ASP A 330 6.53 -22.25 35.66
CA ASP A 330 6.32 -22.23 37.11
C ASP A 330 5.55 -23.47 37.65
N ALA A 331 4.78 -24.13 36.77
CA ALA A 331 4.08 -25.39 37.09
C ALA A 331 4.93 -26.63 36.82
N GLY A 332 6.18 -26.48 36.34
CA GLY A 332 7.09 -27.54 35.99
C GLY A 332 6.82 -28.21 34.64
N CYS A 333 5.92 -27.66 33.81
CA CYS A 333 5.63 -28.15 32.47
C CYS A 333 6.73 -27.74 31.50
N GLU A 334 7.18 -28.70 30.71
CA GLU A 334 8.19 -28.45 29.65
C GLU A 334 7.56 -27.75 28.45
N ARG A 335 8.21 -26.69 27.99
CA ARG A 335 7.84 -25.96 26.76
C ARG A 335 9.09 -25.52 26.03
N LYS A 336 8.95 -25.27 24.72
CA LYS A 336 10.01 -24.65 23.94
C LYS A 336 10.23 -23.19 24.38
N ALA A 337 11.49 -22.83 24.67
CA ALA A 337 11.89 -21.50 25.09
C ALA A 337 12.15 -20.62 23.83
N PRO A 338 11.30 -19.63 23.50
CA PRO A 338 11.57 -18.76 22.36
C PRO A 338 12.75 -17.83 22.67
N GLN A 339 13.62 -17.64 21.70
CA GLN A 339 14.70 -16.66 21.81
C GLN A 339 14.16 -15.25 21.53
N PHE A 340 14.43 -14.33 22.44
CA PHE A 340 14.00 -12.94 22.39
C PHE A 340 15.17 -12.03 22.01
N GLU A 341 14.96 -11.14 21.02
CA GLU A 341 15.97 -10.24 20.50
C GLU A 341 15.40 -8.83 20.32
N HIS A 342 16.02 -7.81 20.91
CA HIS A 342 15.72 -6.43 20.60
C HIS A 342 16.25 -6.08 19.21
N TYR A 343 15.36 -5.73 18.30
CA TYR A 343 15.75 -5.39 16.94
C TYR A 343 16.21 -3.92 16.87
N LYS A 344 17.42 -3.71 16.41
CA LYS A 344 17.90 -2.36 16.07
C LYS A 344 17.35 -1.98 14.72
N GLN A 345 16.42 -1.03 14.70
CA GLN A 345 15.79 -0.56 13.47
C GLN A 345 16.84 -0.03 12.49
N VAL A 346 16.82 -0.56 11.27
CA VAL A 346 17.64 -0.08 10.16
C VAL A 346 17.01 1.19 9.61
N GLU A 347 17.82 2.22 9.41
CA GLU A 347 17.41 3.45 8.73
C GLU A 347 17.63 3.29 7.22
N TRP A 348 16.67 2.62 6.55
CA TRP A 348 16.76 2.28 5.14
C TRP A 348 16.91 3.48 4.22
N TRP A 349 16.41 4.65 4.63
CA TRP A 349 16.56 5.89 3.88
C TRP A 349 18.04 6.35 3.75
N LYS A 350 18.98 5.82 4.56
CA LYS A 350 20.43 6.08 4.46
C LYS A 350 21.13 5.23 3.40
N THR A 351 20.42 4.27 2.81
CA THR A 351 21.03 3.28 1.91
C THR A 351 20.92 3.71 0.45
N ASP A 352 21.54 2.92 -0.43
CA ASP A 352 21.49 3.06 -1.88
C ASP A 352 20.15 2.70 -2.52
N LEU A 353 19.13 2.36 -1.70
CA LEU A 353 17.75 2.28 -2.13
C LEU A 353 17.17 3.63 -2.56
N LEU A 354 17.83 4.72 -2.21
CA LEU A 354 17.48 6.08 -2.60
C LEU A 354 18.66 6.77 -3.30
N PRO A 355 18.42 7.65 -4.27
CA PRO A 355 19.43 8.55 -4.77
C PRO A 355 19.96 9.47 -3.66
N GLU A 356 21.22 9.85 -3.73
CA GLU A 356 21.92 10.54 -2.65
C GLU A 356 21.18 11.78 -2.11
N PRO A 357 20.58 12.66 -2.92
CA PRO A 357 19.88 13.83 -2.40
C PRO A 357 18.65 13.49 -1.53
N LEU A 358 18.07 12.29 -1.66
CA LEU A 358 16.93 11.83 -0.88
C LEU A 358 17.30 11.02 0.37
N ARG A 359 18.60 10.85 0.67
CA ARG A 359 19.08 10.06 1.82
C ARG A 359 19.08 10.84 3.12
N HIS A 360 17.93 11.33 3.53
CA HIS A 360 17.73 12.08 4.78
C HIS A 360 16.39 11.72 5.44
N PRO A 361 16.19 12.04 6.74
CA PRO A 361 14.92 11.85 7.40
C PRO A 361 13.80 12.62 6.69
N SER A 362 12.66 11.96 6.51
CA SER A 362 11.46 12.58 5.94
C SER A 362 10.21 12.17 6.72
N GLY A 363 9.05 12.71 6.35
CA GLY A 363 7.78 12.40 7.02
C GLY A 363 7.46 10.89 7.06
N HIS A 364 6.60 10.49 8.01
CA HIS A 364 6.16 9.12 8.22
C HIS A 364 7.33 8.11 8.26
N GLU A 365 8.26 8.35 9.19
CA GLU A 365 9.43 7.48 9.42
C GLU A 365 10.34 7.32 8.19
N GLY A 366 10.47 8.37 7.38
CA GLY A 366 11.35 8.37 6.20
C GLY A 366 10.69 7.89 4.91
N SER A 367 9.37 7.59 4.91
CA SER A 367 8.68 7.03 3.75
C SER A 367 8.46 8.01 2.60
N HIS A 368 8.42 9.33 2.86
CA HIS A 368 8.13 10.33 1.82
C HIS A 368 9.20 10.37 0.73
N THR A 369 10.49 10.25 1.07
CA THR A 369 11.57 10.20 0.08
C THR A 369 11.50 8.94 -0.79
N PHE A 370 11.11 7.80 -0.21
CA PHE A 370 10.87 6.56 -0.97
C PHE A 370 9.70 6.69 -1.93
N LEU A 371 8.57 7.25 -1.49
CA LEU A 371 7.39 7.46 -2.33
C LEU A 371 7.69 8.43 -3.48
N THR A 372 8.44 9.49 -3.18
CA THR A 372 8.94 10.43 -4.21
C THR A 372 9.78 9.70 -5.24
N HIS A 373 10.78 8.93 -4.79
CA HIS A 373 11.68 8.20 -5.68
C HIS A 373 10.93 7.15 -6.51
N GLU A 374 10.12 6.31 -5.87
CA GLU A 374 9.37 5.25 -6.54
C GLU A 374 8.50 5.78 -7.68
N PHE A 375 7.79 6.88 -7.46
CA PHE A 375 6.94 7.44 -8.49
C PHE A 375 7.76 8.06 -9.64
N VAL A 376 8.76 8.88 -9.33
CA VAL A 376 9.60 9.52 -10.35
C VAL A 376 10.33 8.47 -11.17
N ASP A 377 10.93 7.47 -10.54
CA ASP A 377 11.65 6.39 -11.19
C ASP A 377 10.71 5.55 -12.09
N SER A 378 9.50 5.25 -11.60
CA SER A 378 8.48 4.53 -12.38
C SER A 378 8.10 5.29 -13.65
N VAL A 379 7.87 6.61 -13.57
CA VAL A 379 7.53 7.45 -14.73
C VAL A 379 8.71 7.59 -15.68
N SER A 380 9.92 7.82 -15.16
CA SER A 380 11.14 8.00 -15.97
C SER A 380 11.49 6.77 -16.80
N HIS A 381 11.26 5.57 -16.24
CA HIS A 381 11.63 4.30 -16.88
C HIS A 381 10.43 3.56 -17.51
N GLY A 382 9.22 4.11 -17.41
CA GLY A 382 8.01 3.46 -17.93
C GLY A 382 7.70 2.12 -17.25
N ARG A 383 8.09 1.96 -15.97
CA ARG A 383 7.88 0.73 -15.21
C ARG A 383 6.66 0.81 -14.29
N ARG A 384 6.14 -0.32 -13.93
CA ARG A 384 5.08 -0.44 -12.94
C ARG A 384 5.60 -0.05 -11.55
N PRO A 385 4.93 0.88 -10.82
CA PRO A 385 5.30 1.20 -9.44
C PRO A 385 4.94 0.08 -8.46
N ALA A 386 5.60 0.07 -7.31
CA ALA A 386 5.37 -0.92 -6.27
C ALA A 386 3.94 -0.89 -5.70
N ILE A 387 3.32 0.30 -5.68
CA ILE A 387 1.94 0.49 -5.21
C ILE A 387 1.10 1.00 -6.38
N ASP A 388 0.99 0.20 -7.42
CA ASP A 388 0.17 0.52 -8.59
C ASP A 388 -1.33 0.43 -8.28
N VAL A 389 -2.19 0.51 -9.30
CA VAL A 389 -3.64 0.48 -9.10
C VAL A 389 -4.11 -0.81 -8.43
N TYR A 390 -3.52 -1.95 -8.73
CA TYR A 390 -3.94 -3.23 -8.17
C TYR A 390 -3.57 -3.34 -6.68
N GLU A 391 -2.35 -2.99 -6.32
CA GLU A 391 -1.92 -2.93 -4.93
C GLU A 391 -2.69 -1.85 -4.15
N ALA A 392 -2.91 -0.68 -4.72
CA ALA A 392 -3.67 0.39 -4.11
C ALA A 392 -5.12 -0.03 -3.79
N LEU A 393 -5.77 -0.78 -4.69
CA LEU A 393 -7.11 -1.30 -4.47
C LEU A 393 -7.11 -2.47 -3.47
N ALA A 394 -6.09 -3.33 -3.49
CA ALA A 394 -5.93 -4.39 -2.49
C ALA A 394 -5.76 -3.83 -1.06
N TYR A 395 -5.16 -2.65 -0.91
CA TYR A 395 -5.05 -1.99 0.39
C TYR A 395 -6.33 -1.25 0.80
N THR A 396 -7.08 -0.70 -0.17
CA THR A 396 -8.21 0.19 0.08
C THR A 396 -9.55 -0.54 0.25
N VAL A 397 -9.85 -1.47 -0.67
CA VAL A 397 -11.17 -2.11 -0.77
C VAL A 397 -11.55 -2.93 0.45
N PRO A 398 -10.61 -3.65 1.11
CA PRO A 398 -10.94 -4.39 2.33
C PRO A 398 -11.56 -3.53 3.43
N GLY A 399 -11.11 -2.29 3.58
CA GLY A 399 -11.68 -1.37 4.58
C GLY A 399 -13.10 -0.93 4.24
N ILE A 400 -13.39 -0.68 2.95
CA ILE A 400 -14.75 -0.35 2.52
C ILE A 400 -15.72 -1.48 2.91
N VAL A 401 -15.34 -2.74 2.66
CA VAL A 401 -16.16 -3.90 2.99
C VAL A 401 -16.21 -4.14 4.50
N ALA A 402 -15.12 -3.87 5.22
CA ALA A 402 -15.10 -3.96 6.68
C ALA A 402 -16.07 -2.97 7.33
N HIS A 403 -16.13 -1.72 6.86
CA HIS A 403 -17.15 -0.78 7.33
C HIS A 403 -18.57 -1.26 7.05
N GLN A 404 -18.83 -1.82 5.87
CA GLN A 404 -20.13 -2.42 5.54
C GLN A 404 -20.48 -3.58 6.48
N SER A 405 -19.51 -4.43 6.86
CA SER A 405 -19.69 -5.49 7.85
C SER A 405 -20.08 -4.91 9.22
N ALA A 406 -19.38 -3.87 9.68
CA ALA A 406 -19.68 -3.21 10.95
C ALA A 406 -21.09 -2.60 10.98
N LEU A 407 -21.52 -1.96 9.91
CA LEU A 407 -22.90 -1.44 9.76
C LEU A 407 -23.96 -2.56 9.76
N GLN A 408 -23.58 -3.79 9.45
CA GLN A 408 -24.43 -5.00 9.46
C GLN A 408 -24.18 -5.88 10.69
N ASN A 409 -23.79 -5.28 11.82
CA ASN A 409 -23.55 -5.97 13.09
C ASN A 409 -22.52 -7.12 13.02
N GLY A 410 -21.48 -6.97 12.22
CA GLY A 410 -20.43 -7.98 12.08
C GLY A 410 -20.76 -9.10 11.10
N ALA A 411 -21.56 -8.84 10.07
CA ALA A 411 -21.83 -9.83 9.04
C ALA A 411 -20.54 -10.24 8.33
N LEU A 412 -20.36 -11.54 8.08
CA LEU A 412 -19.28 -12.05 7.26
C LEU A 412 -19.50 -11.64 5.80
N LEU A 413 -18.60 -10.83 5.26
CA LEU A 413 -18.68 -10.33 3.88
C LEU A 413 -17.46 -10.78 3.06
N LYS A 414 -17.69 -11.03 1.76
CA LYS A 414 -16.63 -11.29 0.78
C LYS A 414 -16.11 -9.98 0.21
N ILE A 415 -14.81 -9.94 -0.02
CA ILE A 415 -14.10 -8.77 -0.55
C ILE A 415 -13.88 -8.97 -2.05
N PRO A 416 -14.37 -8.07 -2.91
CA PRO A 416 -14.10 -8.13 -4.34
C PRO A 416 -12.60 -7.98 -4.62
N GLN A 417 -12.11 -8.74 -5.59
CA GLN A 417 -10.71 -8.75 -6.00
C GLN A 417 -10.55 -8.03 -7.34
N PHE A 418 -9.47 -7.26 -7.47
CA PHE A 418 -9.20 -6.42 -8.63
C PHE A 418 -7.91 -6.79 -9.37
N ASP A 419 -7.20 -7.83 -8.92
CA ASP A 419 -5.96 -8.29 -9.57
C ASP A 419 -6.20 -8.65 -11.04
N PRO A 420 -5.17 -8.54 -11.90
CA PRO A 420 -5.27 -8.98 -13.28
C PRO A 420 -5.55 -10.48 -13.34
N ALA A 421 -6.43 -10.86 -14.27
CA ALA A 421 -6.76 -12.27 -14.53
C ALA A 421 -5.56 -13.05 -15.09
#